data_70c1c34bbcce2d791eb80c17597257ec
#
_entry.id   70c1c34bbcce2d791eb80c17597257ec
#
_cell.length_a   1.000
_cell.length_b   1.000
_cell.length_c   1.000
_cell.angle_alpha   90.00
_cell.angle_beta   90.00
_cell.angle_gamma   90.00
#
_symmetry.space_group_name_H-M   'P 1'
#
loop_
_entity.id
_entity.type
_entity.pdbx_description
1 polymer ?
#
loop_
_entity_poly.entity_id
_entity_poly.type
_entity_poly.pdbx_seq_one_letter_code
_entity_poly.pdbx_strand_id
1 'polypeptide(L)'
;MRWTPTALLLALAAATALRAEATPGAEAVRAREAAQRILRRLDLQLGPSAGEPSPGRSGGNPLSRYAALSSADPSRIESTVDYARRTLAGTATARLTPESTIHFLRERAEEILTGPGAIPTAGASTAAHAADLRVVAALARFHARRLEAAIHYNLFLRGLRIAELVAATYVEKDAVELWRDVLRAVAAAEAAAAGDEERPLRLKEGWRDELPRLEASLRDLEEQCCPPDAAVLREKVWRLAPREALVAPVLETRTPPWGDAGESSRFTVAARGAHGITSVHLRIRNLPSGGEYRTIPMSAGPDGTYGANLPAGLTAGAESLEYHFEAIGGNGIGTSFPEPDAAQPTLILPLRR
;
A
#
# COMPACT_ATOMS: atom_id res chain seq x y z
N MET A 1 -8.82 24.65 -8.10
CA MET A 1 -8.74 23.18 -8.30
C MET A 1 -7.70 22.65 -7.32
N ARG A 2 -8.12 21.98 -6.24
CA ARG A 2 -7.22 21.39 -5.23
C ARG A 2 -6.95 19.94 -5.63
N TRP A 3 -5.70 19.62 -5.90
CA TRP A 3 -5.30 18.29 -6.31
C TRP A 3 -5.15 17.37 -5.09
N THR A 4 -5.66 16.17 -5.26
CA THR A 4 -5.53 15.09 -4.28
C THR A 4 -4.14 14.48 -4.37
N PRO A 5 -3.56 13.92 -3.30
CA PRO A 5 -2.34 13.10 -3.37
C PRO A 5 -2.42 12.02 -4.45
N THR A 6 -3.61 11.46 -4.68
CA THR A 6 -3.91 10.45 -5.71
C THR A 6 -3.75 11.00 -7.13
N ALA A 7 -4.21 12.23 -7.42
CA ALA A 7 -4.00 12.85 -8.72
C ALA A 7 -2.53 13.17 -8.98
N LEU A 8 -1.76 13.39 -7.92
CA LEU A 8 -0.33 13.57 -7.94
C LEU A 8 0.40 12.25 -8.24
N LEU A 9 -0.03 11.16 -7.59
CA LEU A 9 0.48 9.81 -7.81
C LEU A 9 0.22 9.35 -9.26
N LEU A 10 -0.96 9.62 -9.82
CA LEU A 10 -1.30 9.33 -11.21
C LEU A 10 -0.47 10.18 -12.21
N ALA A 11 -0.22 11.46 -11.91
CA ALA A 11 0.63 12.30 -12.76
C ALA A 11 2.09 11.82 -12.75
N LEU A 12 2.58 11.33 -11.60
CA LEU A 12 3.91 10.73 -11.47
C LEU A 12 4.00 9.40 -12.24
N ALA A 13 2.99 8.54 -12.13
CA ALA A 13 2.91 7.27 -12.85
C ALA A 13 2.87 7.48 -14.37
N ALA A 14 2.10 8.46 -14.86
CA ALA A 14 2.07 8.82 -16.27
C ALA A 14 3.43 9.35 -16.77
N ALA A 15 4.13 10.13 -15.94
CA ALA A 15 5.44 10.68 -16.27
C ALA A 15 6.53 9.61 -16.40
N THR A 16 6.49 8.60 -15.53
CA THR A 16 7.45 7.50 -15.60
C THR A 16 7.15 6.50 -16.73
N ALA A 17 5.90 6.42 -17.20
CA ALA A 17 5.49 5.52 -18.29
C ALA A 17 5.82 6.06 -19.69
N LEU A 18 5.85 7.39 -19.89
CA LEU A 18 5.93 8.01 -21.20
C LEU A 18 7.34 8.16 -21.79
N ARG A 19 8.43 7.88 -21.05
CA ARG A 19 9.81 8.05 -21.56
C ARG A 19 10.50 6.74 -21.93
N ALA A 20 9.97 6.01 -22.91
CA ALA A 20 10.46 4.68 -23.34
C ALA A 20 11.28 4.71 -24.63
N GLU A 21 12.13 5.71 -24.88
CA GLU A 21 12.83 5.82 -26.18
C GLU A 21 14.28 5.31 -26.21
N ALA A 22 14.88 4.91 -25.09
CA ALA A 22 16.16 4.20 -25.09
C ALA A 22 15.96 2.84 -24.42
N THR A 23 16.54 1.77 -24.94
CA THR A 23 16.50 0.45 -24.29
C THR A 23 17.17 0.59 -22.93
N PRO A 24 16.41 0.72 -21.84
CA PRO A 24 16.99 0.95 -20.53
C PRO A 24 17.69 -0.31 -20.08
N GLY A 25 18.87 -0.19 -19.44
CA GLY A 25 19.50 -1.34 -18.80
C GLY A 25 18.54 -2.00 -17.79
N ALA A 26 18.70 -3.28 -17.54
CA ALA A 26 17.79 -4.06 -16.65
C ALA A 26 17.53 -3.41 -15.28
N GLU A 27 18.48 -2.61 -14.79
CA GLU A 27 18.40 -1.89 -13.51
C GLU A 27 17.45 -0.69 -13.56
N ALA A 28 17.46 0.06 -14.67
CA ALA A 28 16.53 1.17 -14.86
C ALA A 28 15.09 0.67 -15.01
N VAL A 29 14.90 -0.51 -15.61
CA VAL A 29 13.60 -1.20 -15.67
C VAL A 29 13.14 -1.55 -14.26
N ARG A 30 13.97 -2.19 -13.45
CA ARG A 30 13.62 -2.56 -12.06
C ARG A 30 13.28 -1.36 -11.21
N ALA A 31 14.07 -0.29 -11.26
CA ALA A 31 13.79 0.94 -10.52
C ALA A 31 12.46 1.59 -10.93
N ARG A 32 12.12 1.56 -12.22
CA ARG A 32 10.83 2.03 -12.72
C ARG A 32 9.68 1.17 -12.22
N GLU A 33 9.81 -0.15 -12.26
CA GLU A 33 8.82 -1.08 -11.75
C GLU A 33 8.62 -0.90 -10.23
N ALA A 34 9.71 -0.74 -9.48
CA ALA A 34 9.66 -0.43 -8.05
C ALA A 34 8.89 0.86 -7.78
N ALA A 35 9.17 1.93 -8.54
CA ALA A 35 8.46 3.20 -8.43
C ALA A 35 6.96 3.06 -8.74
N GLN A 36 6.60 2.35 -9.81
CA GLN A 36 5.20 2.08 -10.15
C GLN A 36 4.48 1.27 -9.08
N ARG A 37 5.14 0.28 -8.50
CA ARG A 37 4.58 -0.49 -7.38
C ARG A 37 4.39 0.34 -6.13
N ILE A 38 5.33 1.25 -5.80
CA ILE A 38 5.17 2.21 -4.71
C ILE A 38 3.89 3.03 -4.91
N LEU A 39 3.73 3.62 -6.10
CA LEU A 39 2.59 4.49 -6.39
C LEU A 39 1.26 3.74 -6.29
N ARG A 40 1.16 2.54 -6.87
CA ARG A 40 -0.04 1.70 -6.74
C ARG A 40 -0.33 1.32 -5.30
N ARG A 41 0.69 0.95 -4.52
CA ARG A 41 0.53 0.58 -3.12
C ARG A 41 0.03 1.76 -2.27
N LEU A 42 0.54 2.96 -2.52
CA LEU A 42 0.08 4.18 -1.85
C LEU A 42 -1.37 4.51 -2.21
N ASP A 43 -1.73 4.44 -3.48
CA ASP A 43 -3.10 4.68 -3.95
C ASP A 43 -4.10 3.70 -3.29
N LEU A 44 -3.75 2.44 -3.24
CA LEU A 44 -4.55 1.40 -2.61
C LEU A 44 -4.67 1.59 -1.07
N GLN A 45 -3.57 1.93 -0.40
CA GLN A 45 -3.55 2.08 1.06
C GLN A 45 -4.26 3.35 1.55
N LEU A 46 -4.11 4.45 0.81
CA LEU A 46 -4.64 5.75 1.20
C LEU A 46 -6.02 6.05 0.61
N GLY A 47 -6.42 5.29 -0.42
CA GLY A 47 -7.70 5.41 -1.09
C GLY A 47 -7.90 6.73 -1.85
N PRO A 48 -8.96 6.86 -2.64
CA PRO A 48 -9.26 8.05 -3.41
C PRO A 48 -9.62 9.27 -2.54
N SER A 49 -10.00 9.03 -1.28
CA SER A 49 -10.32 10.09 -0.31
C SER A 49 -9.11 10.79 0.30
N ALA A 50 -7.89 10.34 -0.01
CA ALA A 50 -6.66 10.95 0.51
C ALA A 50 -6.52 12.44 0.13
N GLY A 51 -7.36 12.94 -0.72
CA GLY A 51 -7.29 14.29 -1.23
C GLY A 51 -8.55 15.14 -1.16
N GLU A 52 -9.67 14.62 -0.70
CA GLU A 52 -10.84 15.48 -0.47
C GLU A 52 -10.92 15.90 1.00
N PRO A 53 -10.83 17.22 1.30
CA PRO A 53 -11.27 17.70 2.60
C PRO A 53 -12.77 17.44 2.68
N SER A 54 -13.20 16.53 3.56
CA SER A 54 -14.64 16.36 3.86
C SER A 54 -15.22 17.74 4.19
N PRO A 55 -16.18 18.27 3.40
CA PRO A 55 -16.80 19.53 3.70
C PRO A 55 -17.56 19.36 5.03
N GLY A 56 -17.09 20.01 6.08
CA GLY A 56 -17.76 20.04 7.39
C GLY A 56 -16.93 19.62 8.60
N ARG A 57 -15.72 19.06 8.44
CA ARG A 57 -14.79 18.85 9.56
C ARG A 57 -13.61 19.82 9.47
N SER A 58 -13.91 21.10 9.56
CA SER A 58 -12.93 22.16 9.86
C SER A 58 -12.51 22.02 11.32
N GLY A 59 -11.32 21.50 11.59
CA GLY A 59 -10.74 21.48 12.94
C GLY A 59 -9.96 20.22 13.32
N GLY A 60 -9.77 19.24 12.44
CA GLY A 60 -8.94 18.08 12.77
C GLY A 60 -7.48 18.30 12.39
N ASN A 61 -6.56 17.89 13.28
CA ASN A 61 -5.14 17.76 13.01
C ASN A 61 -4.90 16.96 11.69
N PRO A 62 -3.98 17.39 10.80
CA PRO A 62 -3.65 16.67 9.57
C PRO A 62 -3.28 15.19 9.77
N LEU A 63 -2.63 14.81 10.88
CA LEU A 63 -2.41 13.40 11.20
C LEU A 63 -3.73 12.68 11.47
N SER A 64 -4.68 13.29 12.18
CA SER A 64 -5.99 12.67 12.46
C SER A 64 -6.77 12.38 11.16
N ARG A 65 -6.69 13.28 10.18
CA ARG A 65 -7.29 13.07 8.86
C ARG A 65 -6.60 11.94 8.10
N TYR A 66 -5.28 11.91 8.11
CA TYR A 66 -4.49 10.85 7.49
C TYR A 66 -4.77 9.48 8.14
N ALA A 67 -4.84 9.44 9.47
CA ALA A 67 -5.16 8.25 10.25
C ALA A 67 -6.61 7.75 10.04
N ALA A 68 -7.51 8.61 9.57
CA ALA A 68 -8.91 8.26 9.27
C ALA A 68 -9.14 7.83 7.81
N LEU A 69 -8.10 7.82 6.96
CA LEU A 69 -8.24 7.40 5.57
C LEU A 69 -8.67 5.92 5.49
N SER A 70 -9.61 5.65 4.60
CA SER A 70 -9.97 4.29 4.22
C SER A 70 -9.13 3.86 3.01
N SER A 71 -8.80 2.57 2.95
CA SER A 71 -8.16 2.00 1.76
C SER A 71 -9.09 2.04 0.54
N ALA A 72 -8.52 2.00 -0.66
CA ALA A 72 -9.30 1.96 -1.90
C ALA A 72 -10.06 0.64 -2.06
N ASP A 73 -9.55 -0.44 -1.49
CA ASP A 73 -10.20 -1.76 -1.46
C ASP A 73 -10.19 -2.31 -0.02
N PRO A 74 -11.21 -1.98 0.79
CA PRO A 74 -11.28 -2.45 2.18
C PRO A 74 -11.41 -3.98 2.32
N SER A 75 -11.78 -4.70 1.27
CA SER A 75 -11.87 -6.16 1.29
C SER A 75 -10.49 -6.82 1.29
N ARG A 76 -9.49 -6.19 0.68
CA ARG A 76 -8.13 -6.73 0.50
C ARG A 76 -7.05 -5.96 1.25
N ILE A 77 -7.33 -4.71 1.64
CA ILE A 77 -6.37 -3.81 2.25
C ILE A 77 -6.94 -3.24 3.54
N GLU A 78 -6.22 -3.43 4.61
CA GLU A 78 -6.61 -2.97 5.92
C GLU A 78 -6.25 -1.48 6.11
N SER A 79 -7.22 -0.67 6.51
CA SER A 79 -6.95 0.71 6.93
C SER A 79 -6.19 0.76 8.26
N THR A 80 -5.55 1.88 8.59
CA THR A 80 -4.91 2.06 9.90
C THR A 80 -5.93 1.99 11.05
N VAL A 81 -7.19 2.36 10.78
CA VAL A 81 -8.33 2.25 11.71
C VAL A 81 -8.62 0.78 12.03
N ASP A 82 -8.78 -0.04 10.99
CA ASP A 82 -9.12 -1.47 11.16
C ASP A 82 -7.93 -2.24 11.75
N TYR A 83 -6.71 -1.90 11.32
CA TYR A 83 -5.48 -2.44 11.89
C TYR A 83 -5.41 -2.23 13.40
N ALA A 84 -5.66 -1.00 13.87
CA ALA A 84 -5.67 -0.71 15.30
C ALA A 84 -6.74 -1.51 16.06
N ARG A 85 -7.97 -1.61 15.51
CA ARG A 85 -9.05 -2.42 16.10
C ARG A 85 -8.63 -3.88 16.21
N ARG A 86 -8.13 -4.45 15.13
CA ARG A 86 -7.70 -5.83 15.05
C ARG A 86 -6.53 -6.12 16.00
N THR A 87 -5.54 -5.23 16.05
CA THR A 87 -4.39 -5.35 16.95
C THR A 87 -4.82 -5.39 18.42
N LEU A 88 -5.76 -4.53 18.81
CA LEU A 88 -6.32 -4.53 20.16
C LEU A 88 -7.17 -5.77 20.46
N ALA A 89 -7.83 -6.33 19.44
CA ALA A 89 -8.63 -7.55 19.55
C ALA A 89 -7.79 -8.84 19.46
N GLY A 90 -6.53 -8.78 19.03
CA GLY A 90 -5.66 -9.95 18.88
C GLY A 90 -6.11 -10.91 17.78
N THR A 91 -6.75 -10.42 16.71
CA THR A 91 -7.27 -11.26 15.62
C THR A 91 -6.38 -11.26 14.39
N ALA A 92 -6.46 -12.31 13.56
CA ALA A 92 -5.72 -12.46 12.32
C ALA A 92 -6.48 -11.84 11.12
N THR A 93 -5.77 -11.58 10.01
CA THR A 93 -6.37 -11.10 8.76
C THR A 93 -5.62 -11.64 7.54
N ALA A 94 -6.35 -11.90 6.45
CA ALA A 94 -5.76 -12.15 5.12
C ALA A 94 -5.49 -10.87 4.35
N ARG A 95 -6.01 -9.72 4.82
CA ARG A 95 -5.82 -8.43 4.16
C ARG A 95 -4.38 -7.97 4.27
N LEU A 96 -3.94 -7.21 3.27
CA LEU A 96 -2.68 -6.50 3.30
C LEU A 96 -2.72 -5.45 4.42
N THR A 97 -1.81 -5.54 5.37
CA THR A 97 -1.79 -4.64 6.54
C THR A 97 -1.01 -3.35 6.27
N PRO A 98 -1.32 -2.24 6.97
CA PRO A 98 -0.50 -1.03 6.92
C PRO A 98 0.96 -1.30 7.31
N GLU A 99 1.20 -2.23 8.24
CA GLU A 99 2.53 -2.63 8.69
C GLU A 99 3.34 -3.27 7.55
N SER A 100 2.75 -4.20 6.79
CA SER A 100 3.40 -4.75 5.59
C SER A 100 3.60 -3.71 4.49
N THR A 101 2.69 -2.73 4.39
CA THR A 101 2.85 -1.58 3.48
C THR A 101 4.04 -0.69 3.90
N ILE A 102 4.24 -0.43 5.19
CA ILE A 102 5.40 0.32 5.69
C ILE A 102 6.72 -0.36 5.27
N HIS A 103 6.84 -1.67 5.49
CA HIS A 103 8.03 -2.42 5.08
C HIS A 103 8.24 -2.38 3.57
N PHE A 104 7.18 -2.64 2.81
CA PHE A 104 7.22 -2.58 1.35
C PHE A 104 7.72 -1.22 0.83
N LEU A 105 7.18 -0.11 1.35
CA LEU A 105 7.57 1.24 0.94
C LEU A 105 9.04 1.53 1.26
N ARG A 106 9.51 1.12 2.45
CA ARG A 106 10.91 1.29 2.85
C ARG A 106 11.86 0.52 1.94
N GLU A 107 11.56 -0.73 1.66
CA GLU A 107 12.39 -1.59 0.81
C GLU A 107 12.45 -1.10 -0.63
N ARG A 108 11.31 -0.76 -1.22
CA ARG A 108 11.28 -0.25 -2.59
C ARG A 108 11.96 1.11 -2.72
N ALA A 109 11.83 1.99 -1.71
CA ALA A 109 12.58 3.24 -1.67
C ALA A 109 14.09 2.99 -1.61
N GLU A 110 14.53 2.05 -0.78
CA GLU A 110 15.95 1.69 -0.66
C GLU A 110 16.47 1.06 -1.95
N GLU A 111 15.72 0.18 -2.59
CA GLU A 111 16.06 -0.38 -3.90
C GLU A 111 16.29 0.70 -4.96
N ILE A 112 15.47 1.75 -4.98
CA ILE A 112 15.66 2.89 -5.89
C ILE A 112 16.91 3.67 -5.54
N LEU A 113 17.21 3.88 -4.25
CA LEU A 113 18.28 4.76 -3.80
C LEU A 113 19.67 4.09 -3.80
N THR A 114 19.73 2.77 -3.59
CA THR A 114 20.98 2.02 -3.38
C THR A 114 21.25 0.93 -4.41
N GLY A 115 20.33 0.70 -5.37
CA GLY A 115 20.50 -0.32 -6.40
C GLY A 115 21.83 -0.18 -7.15
N PRO A 116 22.46 -1.30 -7.57
CA PRO A 116 23.76 -1.30 -8.26
C PRO A 116 23.69 -0.69 -9.66
N GLY A 117 23.21 0.39 -9.81
CA GLY A 117 22.96 1.23 -10.97
C GLY A 117 22.34 2.51 -10.53
N ALA A 118 22.62 2.90 -9.28
CA ALA A 118 22.14 4.19 -8.77
C ALA A 118 22.38 5.27 -9.84
N ILE A 119 21.62 5.12 -10.90
CA ILE A 119 21.32 6.01 -12.00
C ILE A 119 22.55 6.47 -12.77
N PRO A 120 22.79 5.92 -13.97
CA PRO A 120 23.83 6.42 -14.85
C PRO A 120 23.65 7.93 -15.05
N THR A 121 24.64 8.69 -14.70
CA THR A 121 24.67 10.17 -14.85
C THR A 121 25.00 10.63 -16.27
N ALA A 122 24.97 9.73 -17.25
CA ALA A 122 25.30 10.02 -18.63
C ALA A 122 24.06 10.44 -19.45
N GLY A 123 23.92 11.74 -19.68
CA GLY A 123 22.89 12.37 -20.50
C GLY A 123 21.81 13.10 -19.69
N ALA A 124 21.35 14.25 -20.20
CA ALA A 124 20.37 15.12 -19.51
C ALA A 124 19.02 14.40 -19.24
N SER A 125 18.53 13.61 -20.20
CA SER A 125 17.29 12.83 -20.05
C SER A 125 17.40 11.78 -18.94
N THR A 126 18.55 11.13 -18.81
CA THR A 126 18.82 10.11 -17.78
C THR A 126 18.89 10.73 -16.39
N ALA A 127 19.52 11.93 -16.28
CA ALA A 127 19.60 12.65 -15.02
C ALA A 127 18.23 13.09 -14.49
N ALA A 128 17.37 13.59 -15.37
CA ALA A 128 16.00 13.98 -15.03
C ALA A 128 15.17 12.79 -14.55
N HIS A 129 15.23 11.66 -15.27
CA HIS A 129 14.52 10.43 -14.87
C HIS A 129 15.00 9.91 -13.53
N ALA A 130 16.31 9.97 -13.29
CA ALA A 130 16.90 9.63 -12.03
C ALA A 130 16.40 10.47 -10.87
N ALA A 131 16.29 11.76 -11.12
CA ALA A 131 15.80 12.69 -10.13
C ALA A 131 14.31 12.42 -9.81
N ASP A 132 13.48 12.08 -10.80
CA ASP A 132 12.09 11.70 -10.61
C ASP A 132 11.94 10.43 -9.73
N LEU A 133 12.76 9.42 -9.95
CA LEU A 133 12.79 8.21 -9.12
C LEU A 133 13.15 8.52 -7.66
N ARG A 134 14.08 9.46 -7.42
CA ARG A 134 14.40 9.91 -6.05
C ARG A 134 13.23 10.60 -5.37
N VAL A 135 12.42 11.36 -6.11
CA VAL A 135 11.18 11.94 -5.57
C VAL A 135 10.22 10.84 -5.12
N VAL A 136 10.01 9.80 -5.95
CA VAL A 136 9.16 8.65 -5.58
C VAL A 136 9.69 7.94 -4.34
N ALA A 137 11.00 7.71 -4.25
CA ALA A 137 11.61 7.09 -3.08
C ALA A 137 11.46 7.94 -1.81
N ALA A 138 11.64 9.27 -1.92
CA ALA A 138 11.43 10.18 -0.80
C ALA A 138 9.96 10.19 -0.33
N LEU A 139 9.00 10.20 -1.25
CA LEU A 139 7.58 10.06 -0.96
C LEU A 139 7.26 8.73 -0.25
N ALA A 140 7.84 7.63 -0.72
CA ALA A 140 7.64 6.32 -0.10
C ALA A 140 8.13 6.32 1.36
N ARG A 141 9.29 6.89 1.64
CA ARG A 141 9.84 7.00 3.00
C ARG A 141 8.96 7.88 3.89
N PHE A 142 8.49 9.02 3.38
CA PHE A 142 7.55 9.89 4.08
C PHE A 142 6.25 9.16 4.44
N HIS A 143 5.60 8.53 3.48
CA HIS A 143 4.34 7.83 3.72
C HIS A 143 4.51 6.60 4.61
N ALA A 144 5.63 5.87 4.52
CA ALA A 144 5.93 4.78 5.43
C ALA A 144 6.00 5.27 6.89
N ARG A 145 6.66 6.41 7.12
CA ARG A 145 6.77 6.96 8.47
C ARG A 145 5.42 7.52 8.96
N ARG A 146 4.67 8.15 8.07
CA ARG A 146 3.36 8.71 8.41
C ARG A 146 2.30 7.64 8.67
N LEU A 147 2.34 6.50 7.97
CA LEU A 147 1.50 5.34 8.29
C LEU A 147 1.80 4.81 9.70
N GLU A 148 3.07 4.75 10.09
CA GLU A 148 3.48 4.35 11.44
C GLU A 148 2.93 5.31 12.50
N ALA A 149 3.03 6.64 12.28
CA ALA A 149 2.40 7.65 13.16
C ALA A 149 0.88 7.46 13.25
N ALA A 150 0.22 7.19 12.13
CA ALA A 150 -1.21 6.96 12.07
C ALA A 150 -1.65 5.70 12.81
N ILE A 151 -0.85 4.63 12.82
CA ILE A 151 -1.10 3.43 13.62
C ILE A 151 -1.08 3.79 15.11
N HIS A 152 -0.01 4.43 15.58
CA HIS A 152 0.08 4.87 16.98
C HIS A 152 -1.09 5.77 17.38
N TYR A 153 -1.43 6.74 16.53
CA TYR A 153 -2.55 7.65 16.78
C TYR A 153 -3.89 6.91 16.88
N ASN A 154 -4.14 5.94 15.99
CA ASN A 154 -5.34 5.11 16.03
C ASN A 154 -5.38 4.17 17.25
N LEU A 155 -4.23 3.65 17.70
CA LEU A 155 -4.12 2.86 18.94
C LEU A 155 -4.40 3.72 20.17
N PHE A 156 -3.91 4.98 20.20
CA PHE A 156 -4.28 5.95 21.24
C PHE A 156 -5.78 6.21 21.26
N LEU A 157 -6.39 6.57 20.13
CA LEU A 157 -7.82 6.89 20.06
C LEU A 157 -8.73 5.77 20.54
N ARG A 158 -8.29 4.51 20.46
CA ARG A 158 -9.08 3.32 20.81
C ARG A 158 -8.68 2.69 22.13
N GLY A 159 -7.41 2.72 22.45
CA GLY A 159 -6.86 2.17 23.68
C GLY A 159 -6.71 3.19 24.80
N LEU A 160 -6.87 4.49 24.52
CA LEU A 160 -6.69 5.63 25.43
C LEU A 160 -5.32 5.64 26.14
N ARG A 161 -4.31 5.02 25.52
CA ARG A 161 -2.94 4.93 26.08
C ARG A 161 -2.15 6.14 25.62
N ILE A 162 -1.83 7.03 26.56
CA ILE A 162 -1.10 8.28 26.27
C ILE A 162 0.29 7.99 25.67
N ALA A 163 0.93 6.88 26.01
CA ALA A 163 2.20 6.46 25.45
C ALA A 163 2.14 6.27 23.91
N GLU A 164 1.00 5.86 23.38
CA GLU A 164 0.80 5.76 21.93
C GLU A 164 0.69 7.13 21.27
N LEU A 165 0.08 8.12 21.95
CA LEU A 165 0.06 9.51 21.46
C LEU A 165 1.47 10.10 21.45
N VAL A 166 2.25 9.87 22.51
CA VAL A 166 3.67 10.28 22.57
C VAL A 166 4.45 9.68 21.41
N ALA A 167 4.30 8.37 21.18
CA ALA A 167 4.95 7.68 20.05
C ALA A 167 4.51 8.28 18.70
N ALA A 168 3.20 8.52 18.50
CA ALA A 168 2.68 9.15 17.28
C ALA A 168 3.34 10.51 17.02
N THR A 169 3.51 11.33 18.05
CA THR A 169 4.13 12.67 17.96
C THR A 169 5.59 12.58 17.53
N TYR A 170 6.38 11.67 18.13
CA TYR A 170 7.78 11.47 17.71
C TYR A 170 7.89 10.97 16.27
N VAL A 171 7.03 10.03 15.88
CA VAL A 171 7.04 9.48 14.51
C VAL A 171 6.58 10.51 13.49
N GLU A 172 5.59 11.36 13.82
CA GLU A 172 5.15 12.44 12.93
C GLU A 172 6.23 13.53 12.78
N LYS A 173 7.03 13.79 13.83
CA LYS A 173 8.18 14.68 13.74
C LYS A 173 9.19 14.19 12.70
N ASP A 174 9.51 12.90 12.70
CA ASP A 174 10.37 12.31 11.67
C ASP A 174 9.72 12.39 10.28
N ALA A 175 8.41 12.23 10.17
CA ALA A 175 7.70 12.37 8.90
C ALA A 175 7.78 13.79 8.35
N VAL A 176 7.73 14.82 9.20
CA VAL A 176 7.92 16.22 8.79
C VAL A 176 9.31 16.45 8.20
N GLU A 177 10.36 15.88 8.81
CA GLU A 177 11.72 15.94 8.24
C GLU A 177 11.81 15.24 6.88
N LEU A 178 11.18 14.07 6.74
CA LEU A 178 11.13 13.36 5.46
C LEU A 178 10.36 14.14 4.38
N TRP A 179 9.37 14.97 4.77
CA TRP A 179 8.72 15.87 3.82
C TRP A 179 9.67 16.96 3.29
N ARG A 180 10.56 17.45 4.14
CA ARG A 180 11.63 18.37 3.69
C ARG A 180 12.56 17.67 2.69
N ASP A 181 12.84 16.37 2.88
CA ASP A 181 13.60 15.57 1.89
C ASP A 181 12.87 15.47 0.56
N VAL A 182 11.53 15.26 0.59
CA VAL A 182 10.69 15.29 -0.62
C VAL A 182 10.87 16.61 -1.36
N LEU A 183 10.75 17.75 -0.67
CA LEU A 183 10.90 19.06 -1.29
C LEU A 183 12.29 19.28 -1.87
N ARG A 184 13.36 18.79 -1.21
CA ARG A 184 14.74 18.81 -1.74
C ARG A 184 14.88 17.95 -3.00
N ALA A 185 14.33 16.74 -2.99
CA ALA A 185 14.35 15.84 -4.16
C ALA A 185 13.64 16.46 -5.35
N VAL A 186 12.50 17.11 -5.12
CA VAL A 186 11.76 17.79 -6.19
C VAL A 186 12.51 19.00 -6.74
N ALA A 187 13.12 19.83 -5.89
CA ALA A 187 13.94 20.95 -6.35
C ALA A 187 15.13 20.48 -7.21
N ALA A 188 15.78 19.38 -6.80
CA ALA A 188 16.83 18.76 -7.59
C ALA A 188 16.31 18.23 -8.93
N ALA A 189 15.12 17.65 -8.91
CA ALA A 189 14.46 17.15 -10.10
C ALA A 189 14.07 18.31 -11.06
N GLU A 190 13.60 19.44 -10.57
CA GLU A 190 13.32 20.65 -11.36
C GLU A 190 14.61 21.21 -11.99
N ALA A 191 15.70 21.27 -11.22
CA ALA A 191 16.99 21.74 -11.72
C ALA A 191 17.58 20.84 -12.84
N ALA A 192 17.43 19.51 -12.69
CA ALA A 192 17.93 18.54 -13.68
C ALA A 192 17.17 18.58 -15.00
N ALA A 193 15.99 19.17 -15.06
CA ALA A 193 15.16 19.28 -16.25
C ALA A 193 15.02 20.71 -16.76
N ALA A 194 15.88 21.62 -16.32
CA ALA A 194 15.88 22.97 -16.85
C ALA A 194 16.07 22.95 -18.39
N GLY A 195 15.05 23.37 -19.14
CA GLY A 195 15.02 23.34 -20.61
C GLY A 195 14.08 22.32 -21.25
N ASP A 196 13.41 21.46 -20.49
CA ASP A 196 12.44 20.50 -20.99
C ASP A 196 11.01 21.03 -20.73
N GLU A 197 10.36 21.61 -21.77
CA GLU A 197 9.03 22.21 -21.65
C GLU A 197 7.90 21.19 -21.45
N GLU A 198 8.12 19.92 -21.81
CA GLU A 198 7.10 18.84 -21.72
C GLU A 198 7.05 18.13 -20.39
N ARG A 199 7.67 18.66 -19.36
CA ARG A 199 7.86 17.95 -18.12
C ARG A 199 6.59 17.72 -17.30
N PRO A 200 6.25 16.48 -16.94
CA PRO A 200 5.06 16.15 -16.16
C PRO A 200 5.17 16.46 -14.66
N LEU A 201 6.37 16.50 -14.07
CA LEU A 201 6.59 16.85 -12.68
C LEU A 201 6.83 18.35 -12.50
N ARG A 202 5.79 19.16 -12.69
CA ARG A 202 5.80 20.50 -12.12
C ARG A 202 5.34 20.40 -10.68
N LEU A 203 6.17 20.86 -9.72
CA LEU A 203 5.69 21.15 -8.37
C LEU A 203 4.46 22.05 -8.49
N LYS A 204 3.29 21.49 -8.25
CA LYS A 204 2.11 22.31 -8.10
C LYS A 204 2.25 23.05 -6.77
N GLU A 205 1.79 24.28 -6.76
CA GLU A 205 1.87 25.21 -5.62
C GLU A 205 1.53 24.56 -4.26
N GLY A 206 0.65 23.55 -4.23
CA GLY A 206 0.23 22.87 -3.02
C GLY A 206 1.28 22.03 -2.27
N TRP A 207 2.40 21.63 -2.86
CA TRP A 207 3.41 20.82 -2.17
C TRP A 207 4.22 21.63 -1.16
N ARG A 208 4.55 22.86 -1.51
CA ARG A 208 5.24 23.78 -0.60
C ARG A 208 4.33 24.20 0.55
N ASP A 209 3.02 24.30 0.30
CA ASP A 209 2.02 24.64 1.32
C ASP A 209 1.76 23.50 2.31
N GLU A 210 2.13 22.26 1.96
CA GLU A 210 1.92 21.12 2.87
C GLU A 210 2.87 21.16 4.07
N LEU A 211 4.11 21.62 3.92
CA LEU A 211 5.06 21.68 5.02
C LEU A 211 4.56 22.52 6.21
N PRO A 212 4.10 23.77 6.02
CA PRO A 212 3.52 24.55 7.12
C PRO A 212 2.33 23.87 7.79
N ARG A 213 1.52 23.10 7.04
CA ARG A 213 0.40 22.35 7.59
C ARG A 213 0.86 21.18 8.45
N LEU A 214 1.88 20.45 8.00
CA LEU A 214 2.48 19.35 8.76
C LEU A 214 3.12 19.86 10.05
N GLU A 215 3.84 20.99 10.00
CA GLU A 215 4.43 21.64 11.17
C GLU A 215 3.37 22.15 12.15
N ALA A 216 2.26 22.70 11.65
CA ALA A 216 1.14 23.09 12.51
C ALA A 216 0.51 21.86 13.19
N SER A 217 0.32 20.77 12.43
CA SER A 217 -0.16 19.50 12.96
C SER A 217 0.73 18.93 14.06
N LEU A 218 2.03 19.00 13.86
CA LEU A 218 3.00 18.52 14.85
C LEU A 218 2.90 19.36 16.13
N ARG A 219 2.81 20.70 16.04
CA ARG A 219 2.61 21.56 17.23
C ARG A 219 1.32 21.20 17.97
N ASP A 220 0.21 20.99 17.27
CA ASP A 220 -1.05 20.58 17.89
C ASP A 220 -0.90 19.24 18.65
N LEU A 221 -0.12 18.30 18.10
CA LEU A 221 0.17 17.03 18.78
C LEU A 221 1.07 17.23 20.00
N GLU A 222 2.10 18.06 19.90
CA GLU A 222 3.01 18.38 20.99
C GLU A 222 2.28 19.07 22.15
N GLU A 223 1.30 19.94 21.86
CA GLU A 223 0.45 20.58 22.85
C GLU A 223 -0.52 19.60 23.54
N GLN A 224 -1.06 18.63 22.79
CA GLN A 224 -1.94 17.59 23.35
C GLN A 224 -1.16 16.55 24.15
N CYS A 225 0.07 16.28 23.74
CA CYS A 225 0.97 15.34 24.38
C CYS A 225 1.78 16.08 25.43
N CYS A 226 1.21 16.27 26.64
CA CYS A 226 1.96 16.81 27.79
C CYS A 226 3.36 16.20 27.87
N PRO A 227 4.39 16.95 28.34
CA PRO A 227 5.72 16.38 28.49
C PRO A 227 5.58 15.05 29.23
N PRO A 228 6.02 13.93 28.63
CA PRO A 228 5.73 12.63 29.20
C PRO A 228 6.42 12.52 30.53
N ASP A 229 5.66 12.24 31.55
CA ASP A 229 6.20 11.75 32.81
C ASP A 229 7.05 10.50 32.49
N ALA A 230 8.11 10.29 33.27
CA ALA A 230 8.99 9.13 33.14
C ALA A 230 8.25 7.78 33.23
N ALA A 231 7.07 7.74 33.83
CA ALA A 231 6.20 6.57 33.89
C ALA A 231 5.60 6.25 32.52
N VAL A 232 5.14 7.24 31.77
CA VAL A 232 4.57 7.07 30.42
C VAL A 232 5.60 6.49 29.46
N LEU A 233 6.86 6.90 29.55
CA LEU A 233 7.94 6.39 28.70
C LEU A 233 8.28 4.92 28.97
N ARG A 234 7.86 4.34 30.12
CA ARG A 234 8.06 2.93 30.45
C ARG A 234 6.92 2.03 29.97
N GLU A 235 5.82 2.62 29.55
CA GLU A 235 4.72 1.83 28.99
C GLU A 235 5.15 1.10 27.72
N LYS A 236 4.64 -0.11 27.55
CA LYS A 236 4.83 -0.87 26.32
C LYS A 236 3.96 -0.25 25.24
N VAL A 237 4.59 0.42 24.29
CA VAL A 237 3.95 0.90 23.06
C VAL A 237 4.01 -0.15 21.96
N TRP A 238 3.13 -0.01 20.97
CA TRP A 238 3.22 -0.78 19.73
C TRP A 238 4.59 -0.52 19.06
N ARG A 239 5.12 -1.55 18.44
CA ARG A 239 6.33 -1.43 17.63
C ARG A 239 6.11 -2.14 16.32
N LEU A 240 6.63 -1.55 15.25
CA LEU A 240 6.67 -2.19 13.96
C LEU A 240 7.40 -3.54 14.11
N ALA A 241 6.69 -4.62 13.81
CA ALA A 241 7.29 -5.95 13.88
C ALA A 241 8.46 -6.08 12.90
N PRO A 242 9.51 -6.83 13.21
CA PRO A 242 10.56 -7.10 12.24
C PRO A 242 9.97 -7.84 11.04
N ARG A 243 10.58 -7.62 9.86
CA ARG A 243 10.06 -8.19 8.60
C ARG A 243 9.89 -9.71 8.66
N GLU A 244 10.81 -10.38 9.31
CA GLU A 244 10.83 -11.84 9.45
C GLU A 244 9.59 -12.37 10.19
N ALA A 245 9.01 -11.56 11.08
CA ALA A 245 7.75 -11.88 11.76
C ALA A 245 6.51 -11.67 10.87
N LEU A 246 6.65 -10.88 9.81
CA LEU A 246 5.58 -10.55 8.86
C LEU A 246 5.63 -11.41 7.58
N VAL A 247 6.35 -12.52 7.60
CA VAL A 247 6.41 -13.42 6.44
C VAL A 247 5.04 -14.03 6.18
N ALA A 248 4.45 -13.59 5.07
CA ALA A 248 3.15 -14.07 4.59
C ALA A 248 3.30 -15.40 3.82
N PRO A 249 2.25 -16.20 3.70
CA PRO A 249 2.22 -17.34 2.81
C PRO A 249 2.48 -16.95 1.35
N VAL A 250 3.08 -17.87 0.59
CA VAL A 250 3.24 -17.76 -0.86
C VAL A 250 2.15 -18.60 -1.52
N LEU A 251 1.45 -18.00 -2.48
CA LEU A 251 0.38 -18.65 -3.24
C LEU A 251 0.77 -18.76 -4.71
N GLU A 252 0.50 -19.94 -5.31
CA GLU A 252 0.71 -20.22 -6.72
C GLU A 252 -0.53 -20.90 -7.28
N THR A 253 -1.21 -20.26 -8.25
CA THR A 253 -2.43 -20.82 -8.84
C THR A 253 -2.11 -21.98 -9.77
N ARG A 254 -3.00 -22.98 -9.74
CA ARG A 254 -3.05 -24.12 -10.69
C ARG A 254 -4.44 -24.25 -11.33
N THR A 255 -5.25 -23.22 -11.21
CA THR A 255 -6.59 -23.18 -11.80
C THR A 255 -6.49 -23.21 -13.32
N PRO A 256 -7.35 -23.98 -14.01
CA PRO A 256 -7.36 -24.03 -15.48
C PRO A 256 -7.70 -22.65 -16.07
N PRO A 257 -7.30 -22.37 -17.31
CA PRO A 257 -7.48 -21.06 -17.95
C PRO A 257 -8.94 -20.75 -18.36
N TRP A 258 -9.84 -21.73 -18.32
CA TRP A 258 -11.27 -21.60 -18.66
C TRP A 258 -12.12 -22.55 -17.85
N GLY A 259 -13.43 -22.27 -17.74
CA GLY A 259 -14.47 -23.13 -17.20
C GLY A 259 -15.65 -23.22 -18.14
N ASP A 260 -16.60 -24.11 -17.85
CA ASP A 260 -17.85 -24.25 -18.61
C ASP A 260 -19.02 -23.68 -17.81
N ALA A 261 -19.85 -22.87 -18.49
CA ALA A 261 -20.99 -22.22 -17.87
C ALA A 261 -22.06 -23.27 -17.47
N GLY A 262 -22.56 -23.18 -16.25
CA GLY A 262 -23.54 -24.13 -15.72
C GLY A 262 -22.95 -25.47 -15.25
N GLU A 263 -21.62 -25.62 -15.31
CA GLU A 263 -20.92 -26.79 -14.75
C GLU A 263 -20.15 -26.45 -13.48
N SER A 264 -19.82 -27.51 -12.71
CA SER A 264 -18.97 -27.34 -11.54
C SER A 264 -17.51 -27.13 -11.96
N SER A 265 -16.88 -26.09 -11.45
CA SER A 265 -15.47 -25.79 -11.70
C SER A 265 -14.63 -26.05 -10.45
N ARG A 266 -13.47 -26.66 -10.62
CA ARG A 266 -12.52 -26.88 -9.52
C ARG A 266 -11.42 -25.83 -9.56
N PHE A 267 -11.28 -25.10 -8.45
CA PHE A 267 -10.19 -24.16 -8.24
C PHE A 267 -9.14 -24.79 -7.36
N THR A 268 -7.88 -24.64 -7.73
CA THR A 268 -6.75 -25.16 -6.95
C THR A 268 -5.65 -24.11 -6.83
N VAL A 269 -5.03 -24.04 -5.66
CA VAL A 269 -3.89 -23.18 -5.37
C VAL A 269 -2.89 -23.95 -4.51
N ALA A 270 -1.61 -23.81 -4.80
CA ALA A 270 -0.58 -24.23 -3.87
C ALA A 270 -0.32 -23.11 -2.87
N ALA A 271 -0.27 -23.44 -1.58
CA ALA A 271 0.01 -22.50 -0.51
C ALA A 271 1.16 -23.02 0.34
N ARG A 272 2.18 -22.16 0.55
CA ARG A 272 3.35 -22.49 1.37
C ARG A 272 3.61 -21.33 2.33
N GLY A 273 3.92 -21.64 3.57
CA GLY A 273 4.25 -20.65 4.59
C GLY A 273 5.26 -21.17 5.59
N ALA A 274 6.23 -20.35 5.95
CA ALA A 274 7.26 -20.69 6.95
C ALA A 274 6.66 -21.08 8.32
N HIS A 275 5.47 -20.53 8.62
CA HIS A 275 4.74 -20.76 9.88
C HIS A 275 3.53 -21.69 9.69
N GLY A 276 3.47 -22.47 8.61
CA GLY A 276 2.29 -23.24 8.23
C GLY A 276 1.17 -22.38 7.67
N ILE A 277 0.06 -23.03 7.28
CA ILE A 277 -1.14 -22.39 6.74
C ILE A 277 -2.32 -22.67 7.66
N THR A 278 -2.97 -21.63 8.13
CA THR A 278 -4.16 -21.72 8.99
C THR A 278 -5.44 -21.85 8.16
N SER A 279 -5.56 -21.05 7.08
CA SER A 279 -6.72 -21.10 6.20
C SER A 279 -6.38 -20.61 4.80
N VAL A 280 -7.12 -21.12 3.81
CA VAL A 280 -7.09 -20.65 2.43
C VAL A 280 -8.53 -20.43 1.97
N HIS A 281 -8.78 -19.31 1.28
CA HIS A 281 -10.09 -18.96 0.76
C HIS A 281 -9.99 -18.56 -0.71
N LEU A 282 -11.01 -18.93 -1.48
CA LEU A 282 -11.28 -18.39 -2.81
C LEU A 282 -12.29 -17.25 -2.67
N ARG A 283 -11.93 -16.09 -3.17
CA ARG A 283 -12.82 -14.92 -3.30
C ARG A 283 -13.23 -14.81 -4.75
N ILE A 284 -14.54 -14.81 -5.02
CA ILE A 284 -15.05 -14.92 -6.37
C ILE A 284 -16.33 -14.12 -6.56
N ARG A 285 -16.48 -13.51 -7.75
CA ARG A 285 -17.72 -12.85 -8.17
C ARG A 285 -17.97 -13.06 -9.67
N ASN A 286 -19.23 -12.89 -10.08
CA ASN A 286 -19.64 -13.03 -11.47
C ASN A 286 -19.46 -11.71 -12.23
N LEU A 287 -19.03 -11.80 -13.49
CA LEU A 287 -18.99 -10.68 -14.41
C LEU A 287 -20.01 -10.92 -15.56
N PRO A 288 -20.65 -9.86 -16.10
CA PRO A 288 -20.46 -8.43 -15.79
C PRO A 288 -21.29 -7.92 -14.59
N SER A 289 -22.09 -8.77 -13.93
CA SER A 289 -23.03 -8.34 -12.88
C SER A 289 -22.35 -7.65 -11.68
N GLY A 290 -21.05 -7.89 -11.47
CA GLY A 290 -20.29 -7.30 -10.36
C GLY A 290 -20.80 -7.80 -9.01
N GLY A 291 -20.89 -6.91 -8.04
CA GLY A 291 -21.33 -7.23 -6.69
C GLY A 291 -20.19 -7.60 -5.75
N GLU A 292 -20.54 -8.01 -4.54
CA GLU A 292 -19.57 -8.42 -3.53
C GLU A 292 -18.95 -9.78 -3.83
N TYR A 293 -17.68 -9.92 -3.44
CA TYR A 293 -17.02 -11.22 -3.52
C TYR A 293 -17.63 -12.21 -2.54
N ARG A 294 -17.93 -13.39 -3.04
CA ARG A 294 -18.27 -14.54 -2.20
C ARG A 294 -16.99 -15.19 -1.70
N THR A 295 -16.99 -15.60 -0.44
CA THR A 295 -15.88 -16.31 0.18
C THR A 295 -16.16 -17.80 0.20
N ILE A 296 -15.29 -18.60 -0.39
CA ILE A 296 -15.39 -20.05 -0.42
C ILE A 296 -14.16 -20.62 0.30
N PRO A 297 -14.34 -21.33 1.43
CA PRO A 297 -13.22 -21.99 2.10
C PRO A 297 -12.67 -23.10 1.22
N MET A 298 -11.35 -23.24 1.20
CA MET A 298 -10.65 -24.27 0.42
C MET A 298 -10.16 -25.39 1.35
N SER A 299 -10.34 -26.62 0.93
CA SER A 299 -9.90 -27.79 1.66
C SER A 299 -8.46 -28.15 1.32
N ALA A 300 -7.67 -28.48 2.34
CA ALA A 300 -6.30 -28.94 2.17
C ALA A 300 -6.27 -30.29 1.44
N GLY A 301 -5.42 -30.36 0.42
CA GLY A 301 -5.06 -31.58 -0.30
C GLY A 301 -3.62 -32.00 -0.03
N PRO A 302 -3.10 -33.01 -0.74
CA PRO A 302 -1.71 -33.40 -0.62
C PRO A 302 -0.76 -32.29 -1.10
N ASP A 303 0.47 -32.32 -0.64
CA ASP A 303 1.59 -31.49 -1.13
C ASP A 303 1.38 -29.99 -1.01
N GLY A 304 0.63 -29.52 0.01
CA GLY A 304 0.36 -28.10 0.21
C GLY A 304 -0.59 -27.49 -0.82
N THR A 305 -1.35 -28.31 -1.53
CA THR A 305 -2.42 -27.82 -2.41
C THR A 305 -3.71 -27.65 -1.63
N TYR A 306 -4.50 -26.66 -2.05
CA TYR A 306 -5.82 -26.37 -1.52
C TYR A 306 -6.81 -26.34 -2.68
N GLY A 307 -8.01 -26.93 -2.48
CA GLY A 307 -9.02 -27.04 -3.50
C GLY A 307 -10.40 -26.61 -3.04
N ALA A 308 -11.16 -26.00 -3.93
CA ALA A 308 -12.58 -25.74 -3.78
C ALA A 308 -13.32 -26.12 -5.06
N ASN A 309 -14.51 -26.71 -4.90
CA ASN A 309 -15.42 -26.96 -6.02
C ASN A 309 -16.47 -25.83 -6.03
N LEU A 310 -16.59 -25.19 -7.17
CA LEU A 310 -17.59 -24.17 -7.41
C LEU A 310 -18.88 -24.85 -7.92
N PRO A 311 -20.02 -24.69 -7.22
CA PRO A 311 -21.26 -25.27 -7.70
C PRO A 311 -21.69 -24.68 -9.04
N ALA A 312 -22.29 -25.50 -9.92
CA ALA A 312 -22.79 -25.11 -11.24
C ALA A 312 -23.71 -23.86 -11.20
N GLY A 313 -24.52 -23.72 -10.15
CA GLY A 313 -25.38 -22.55 -9.97
C GLY A 313 -24.66 -21.21 -9.82
N LEU A 314 -23.36 -21.21 -9.47
CA LEU A 314 -22.56 -19.98 -9.42
C LEU A 314 -21.97 -19.57 -10.77
N THR A 315 -21.87 -20.51 -11.71
CA THR A 315 -21.40 -20.27 -13.08
C THR A 315 -22.54 -20.03 -14.05
N ALA A 316 -23.79 -20.41 -13.65
CA ALA A 316 -24.96 -20.28 -14.51
C ALA A 316 -25.26 -18.80 -14.82
N GLY A 317 -25.32 -18.46 -16.11
CA GLY A 317 -25.63 -17.11 -16.60
C GLY A 317 -24.46 -16.11 -16.49
N ALA A 318 -23.32 -16.47 -15.96
CA ALA A 318 -22.12 -15.64 -15.98
C ALA A 318 -21.37 -15.79 -17.32
N GLU A 319 -20.70 -14.71 -17.76
CA GLU A 319 -19.81 -14.73 -18.92
C GLU A 319 -18.39 -15.06 -18.51
N SER A 320 -18.01 -14.62 -17.33
CA SER A 320 -16.72 -14.91 -16.71
C SER A 320 -16.81 -14.76 -15.20
N LEU A 321 -15.80 -15.29 -14.51
CA LEU A 321 -15.64 -15.17 -13.07
C LEU A 321 -14.39 -14.34 -12.78
N GLU A 322 -14.53 -13.35 -11.93
CA GLU A 322 -13.39 -12.63 -11.36
C GLU A 322 -13.08 -13.20 -9.98
N TYR A 323 -11.81 -13.51 -9.73
CA TYR A 323 -11.43 -14.17 -8.50
C TYR A 323 -10.00 -13.85 -8.05
N HIS A 324 -9.75 -14.09 -6.77
CA HIS A 324 -8.43 -14.13 -6.16
C HIS A 324 -8.41 -15.12 -5.00
N PHE A 325 -7.21 -15.51 -4.60
CA PHE A 325 -7.02 -16.38 -3.43
C PHE A 325 -6.53 -15.57 -2.25
N GLU A 326 -6.91 -15.99 -1.04
CA GLU A 326 -6.43 -15.46 0.24
C GLU A 326 -5.90 -16.62 1.09
N ALA A 327 -4.78 -16.41 1.78
CA ALA A 327 -4.28 -17.36 2.76
C ALA A 327 -3.83 -16.64 4.04
N ILE A 328 -4.00 -17.32 5.18
CA ILE A 328 -3.52 -16.87 6.48
C ILE A 328 -2.51 -17.90 6.99
N GLY A 329 -1.30 -17.42 7.35
CA GLY A 329 -0.26 -18.23 7.97
C GLY A 329 -0.51 -18.47 9.46
N GLY A 330 0.23 -19.41 10.04
CA GLY A 330 0.17 -19.70 11.48
C GLY A 330 0.62 -18.54 12.38
N ASN A 331 1.35 -17.58 11.83
CA ASN A 331 1.70 -16.31 12.50
C ASN A 331 0.57 -15.25 12.44
N GLY A 332 -0.58 -15.57 11.86
CA GLY A 332 -1.71 -14.64 11.71
C GLY A 332 -1.54 -13.62 10.58
N ILE A 333 -0.46 -13.68 9.82
CA ILE A 333 -0.20 -12.82 8.67
C ILE A 333 -0.77 -13.47 7.41
N GLY A 334 -1.49 -12.67 6.63
CA GLY A 334 -2.11 -13.17 5.42
C GLY A 334 -1.52 -12.58 4.14
N THR A 335 -1.94 -13.18 3.03
CA THR A 335 -1.62 -12.73 1.67
C THR A 335 -2.81 -12.94 0.77
N SER A 336 -2.84 -12.23 -0.36
CA SER A 336 -3.76 -12.53 -1.47
C SER A 336 -2.98 -12.71 -2.77
N PHE A 337 -3.47 -13.54 -3.67
CA PHE A 337 -2.90 -13.79 -4.98
C PHE A 337 -3.97 -13.63 -6.08
N PRO A 338 -3.72 -12.81 -7.10
CA PRO A 338 -2.56 -11.90 -7.24
C PRO A 338 -2.47 -10.86 -6.13
N GLU A 339 -1.28 -10.29 -5.92
CA GLU A 339 -1.11 -9.19 -4.98
C GLU A 339 -2.00 -7.99 -5.37
N PRO A 340 -2.57 -7.23 -4.40
CA PRO A 340 -3.46 -6.09 -4.71
C PRO A 340 -2.82 -4.99 -5.56
N ASP A 341 -1.50 -4.80 -5.45
CA ASP A 341 -0.70 -3.83 -6.20
C ASP A 341 -0.07 -4.40 -7.48
N ALA A 342 -0.41 -5.63 -7.85
CA ALA A 342 -0.02 -6.21 -9.15
C ALA A 342 -0.64 -5.43 -10.32
N ALA A 343 -0.06 -5.55 -11.52
CA ALA A 343 -0.61 -4.94 -12.72
C ALA A 343 -2.01 -5.51 -13.06
N GLN A 344 -2.24 -6.78 -12.73
CA GLN A 344 -3.54 -7.44 -12.78
C GLN A 344 -3.84 -7.97 -11.36
N PRO A 345 -4.59 -7.22 -10.55
CA PRO A 345 -4.81 -7.56 -9.15
C PRO A 345 -5.84 -8.69 -8.94
N THR A 346 -6.52 -9.12 -9.99
CA THR A 346 -7.49 -10.22 -9.99
C THR A 346 -7.26 -11.14 -11.17
N LEU A 347 -7.75 -12.37 -11.04
CA LEU A 347 -7.75 -13.35 -12.12
C LEU A 347 -9.14 -13.40 -12.75
N ILE A 348 -9.18 -13.63 -14.07
CA ILE A 348 -10.43 -13.79 -14.82
C ILE A 348 -10.48 -15.21 -15.36
N LEU A 349 -11.55 -15.94 -15.06
CA LEU A 349 -11.87 -17.23 -15.65
C LEU A 349 -12.99 -17.05 -16.68
N PRO A 350 -12.69 -17.08 -17.97
CA PRO A 350 -13.73 -17.07 -19.01
C PRO A 350 -14.58 -18.35 -18.92
N LEU A 351 -15.90 -18.22 -19.09
CA LEU A 351 -16.82 -19.35 -19.13
C LEU A 351 -17.27 -19.60 -20.56
N ARG A 352 -17.13 -20.85 -21.01
CA ARG A 352 -17.64 -21.31 -22.31
C ARG A 352 -19.12 -21.66 -22.18
N ARG A 353 -19.91 -21.28 -23.17
CA ARG A 353 -21.33 -21.63 -23.30
C ARG A 353 -21.49 -22.91 -24.07
#